data_356869f4ec2fdf46b294e83e6ae690f2
#
_entry.id   356869f4ec2fdf46b294e83e6ae690f2
#
_cell.length_a   1.000
_cell.length_b   1.000
_cell.length_c   1.000
_cell.angle_alpha   90.00
_cell.angle_beta   90.00
_cell.angle_gamma   90.00
#
_symmetry.space_group_name_H-M   'P 1'
#
loop_
_entity.id
_entity.type
_entity.pdbx_description
1 polymer ?
#
loop_
_entity_poly.entity_id
_entity_poly.type
_entity_poly.pdbx_seq_one_letter_code
_entity_poly.pdbx_strand_id
1 'polypeptide(L)'
;MAWETLAWPLGALTLGILAFFRDPRRVTPLGEGLIVAPADGLITLIKQTEPPRELVGDDAAGTPGLPAGPVTRISIFMSVFDVHINRTPIAGTVRRVVYIPGKFLNADLDKASEENERQHLLIEQSGGRMIGFTQIAGLIARRIVPFVKPGDMLAAGQRVGLIRFGSRVDVYLPAGTEPKVLIGQTTIAGETVLAEVGSAMLIEGARQ
;
A
#
# COMPACT_ATOMS: atom_id res chain seq x y z
N MET A 1 -31.13 4.00 34.61
CA MET A 1 -31.71 3.97 33.24
C MET A 1 -30.94 4.81 32.23
N ALA A 2 -30.63 6.10 32.45
CA ALA A 2 -29.88 6.92 31.44
C ALA A 2 -28.45 6.40 31.16
N TRP A 3 -27.77 5.82 32.13
CA TRP A 3 -26.42 5.26 31.98
C TRP A 3 -26.40 3.98 31.15
N GLU A 4 -27.41 3.15 31.24
CA GLU A 4 -27.53 1.92 30.46
C GLU A 4 -27.73 2.19 28.97
N THR A 5 -28.51 3.24 28.63
CA THR A 5 -28.72 3.64 27.25
C THR A 5 -27.47 4.17 26.56
N LEU A 6 -26.52 4.75 27.32
CA LEU A 6 -25.24 5.22 26.81
C LEU A 6 -24.16 4.13 26.80
N ALA A 7 -24.24 3.15 27.72
CA ALA A 7 -23.23 2.10 27.85
C ALA A 7 -23.09 1.24 26.58
N TRP A 8 -24.21 0.85 25.96
CA TRP A 8 -24.21 0.03 24.77
C TRP A 8 -23.56 0.70 23.54
N PRO A 9 -23.93 1.94 23.14
CA PRO A 9 -23.29 2.61 22.01
C PRO A 9 -21.81 2.93 22.29
N LEU A 10 -21.45 3.27 23.51
CA LEU A 10 -20.05 3.48 23.89
C LEU A 10 -19.25 2.17 23.85
N GLY A 11 -19.82 1.08 24.30
CA GLY A 11 -19.23 -0.26 24.19
C GLY A 11 -19.01 -0.66 22.72
N ALA A 12 -20.03 -0.50 21.88
CA ALA A 12 -19.94 -0.78 20.45
C ALA A 12 -18.86 0.09 19.76
N LEU A 13 -18.81 1.38 20.08
CA LEU A 13 -17.78 2.29 19.56
C LEU A 13 -16.38 1.86 19.99
N THR A 14 -16.21 1.49 21.25
CA THR A 14 -14.93 1.01 21.78
C THR A 14 -14.47 -0.25 21.06
N LEU A 15 -15.37 -1.22 20.86
CA LEU A 15 -15.06 -2.44 20.12
C LEU A 15 -14.73 -2.13 18.65
N GLY A 16 -15.44 -1.20 18.02
CA GLY A 16 -15.14 -0.74 16.66
C GLY A 16 -13.75 -0.11 16.55
N ILE A 17 -13.35 0.72 17.51
CA ILE A 17 -12.01 1.31 17.55
C ILE A 17 -10.94 0.22 17.75
N LEU A 18 -11.13 -0.70 18.67
CA LEU A 18 -10.21 -1.81 18.91
C LEU A 18 -10.07 -2.69 17.65
N ALA A 19 -11.19 -2.98 16.99
CA ALA A 19 -11.18 -3.74 15.74
C ALA A 19 -10.44 -3.01 14.62
N PHE A 20 -10.62 -1.69 14.50
CA PHE A 20 -9.93 -0.87 13.50
C PHE A 20 -8.41 -0.87 13.68
N PHE A 21 -7.93 -0.74 14.91
CA PHE A 21 -6.49 -0.72 15.21
C PHE A 21 -5.89 -2.12 15.42
N ARG A 22 -6.61 -3.19 15.07
CA ARG A 22 -6.07 -4.54 15.18
C ARG A 22 -4.84 -4.72 14.30
N ASP A 23 -3.89 -5.51 14.78
CA ASP A 23 -2.65 -5.85 14.09
C ASP A 23 -2.41 -7.36 14.14
N PRO A 24 -3.05 -8.12 13.25
CA PRO A 24 -2.93 -9.57 13.24
C PRO A 24 -1.53 -10.01 12.83
N ARG A 25 -1.12 -11.17 13.33
CA ARG A 25 0.09 -11.85 12.84
C ARG A 25 -0.11 -12.23 11.38
N ARG A 26 0.96 -12.11 10.58
CA ARG A 26 0.98 -12.45 9.16
C ARG A 26 2.10 -13.42 8.86
N VAL A 27 1.84 -14.32 7.92
CA VAL A 27 2.84 -15.26 7.41
C VAL A 27 3.22 -14.81 6.00
N THR A 28 4.37 -14.15 5.89
CA THR A 28 4.83 -13.60 4.62
C THR A 28 5.53 -14.68 3.81
N PRO A 29 5.13 -14.94 2.56
CA PRO A 29 5.85 -15.84 1.67
C PRO A 29 7.23 -15.25 1.37
N LEU A 30 8.24 -16.10 1.45
CA LEU A 30 9.63 -15.74 1.18
C LEU A 30 10.03 -16.31 -0.17
N GLY A 31 10.64 -15.47 -1.03
CA GLY A 31 11.14 -15.87 -2.34
C GLY A 31 11.78 -14.69 -3.06
N GLU A 32 12.75 -14.98 -3.91
CA GLU A 32 13.34 -13.95 -4.76
C GLU A 32 12.30 -13.40 -5.73
N GLY A 33 12.25 -12.07 -5.84
CA GLY A 33 11.35 -11.40 -6.78
C GLY A 33 9.89 -11.32 -6.35
N LEU A 34 9.48 -11.93 -5.24
CA LEU A 34 8.10 -11.83 -4.77
C LEU A 34 7.79 -10.40 -4.29
N ILE A 35 6.67 -9.87 -4.75
CA ILE A 35 6.09 -8.59 -4.33
C ILE A 35 4.78 -8.90 -3.63
N VAL A 36 4.70 -8.67 -2.32
CA VAL A 36 3.49 -8.94 -1.53
C VAL A 36 2.63 -7.69 -1.37
N ALA A 37 1.34 -7.89 -1.09
CA ALA A 37 0.42 -6.79 -0.85
C ALA A 37 0.84 -5.96 0.37
N PRO A 38 0.90 -4.63 0.25
CA PRO A 38 1.20 -3.75 1.39
C PRO A 38 -0.02 -3.47 2.27
N ALA A 39 -1.22 -3.84 1.83
CA ALA A 39 -2.46 -3.52 2.52
C ALA A 39 -3.48 -4.67 2.43
N ASP A 40 -4.35 -4.76 3.44
CA ASP A 40 -5.61 -5.49 3.34
C ASP A 40 -6.57 -4.65 2.51
N GLY A 41 -7.38 -5.27 1.66
CA GLY A 41 -8.42 -4.56 0.92
C GLY A 41 -8.75 -5.17 -0.43
N LEU A 42 -9.53 -4.42 -1.20
CA LEU A 42 -10.00 -4.81 -2.52
C LEU A 42 -9.11 -4.21 -3.61
N ILE A 43 -8.69 -5.00 -4.58
CA ILE A 43 -8.02 -4.48 -5.78
C ILE A 43 -9.06 -3.79 -6.65
N THR A 44 -8.99 -2.48 -6.74
CA THR A 44 -9.95 -1.65 -7.49
C THR A 44 -9.43 -1.25 -8.86
N LEU A 45 -8.10 -1.23 -9.04
CA LEU A 45 -7.50 -0.79 -10.30
C LEU A 45 -6.17 -1.51 -10.57
N ILE A 46 -5.97 -1.90 -11.81
CA ILE A 46 -4.67 -2.32 -12.38
C ILE A 46 -4.52 -1.59 -13.71
N LYS A 47 -3.53 -0.72 -13.83
CA LYS A 47 -3.29 0.02 -15.08
C LYS A 47 -1.84 0.45 -15.25
N GLN A 48 -1.46 0.74 -16.49
CA GLN A 48 -0.22 1.42 -16.82
C GLN A 48 -0.34 2.91 -16.49
N THR A 49 0.65 3.48 -15.80
CA THR A 49 0.71 4.90 -15.44
C THR A 49 2.16 5.35 -15.24
N GLU A 50 2.41 6.63 -15.41
CA GLU A 50 3.68 7.21 -14.96
C GLU A 50 3.78 7.13 -13.44
N PRO A 51 4.92 6.72 -12.88
CA PRO A 51 5.11 6.75 -11.43
C PRO A 51 5.14 8.20 -10.91
N PRO A 52 4.77 8.44 -9.64
CA PRO A 52 4.93 9.75 -9.03
C PRO A 52 6.38 10.24 -9.16
N ARG A 53 6.56 11.51 -9.54
CA ARG A 53 7.90 12.12 -9.71
C ARG A 53 8.78 12.00 -8.48
N GLU A 54 8.17 11.95 -7.30
CA GLU A 54 8.85 11.79 -6.02
C GLU A 54 9.49 10.41 -5.84
N LEU A 55 9.05 9.44 -6.63
CA LEU A 55 9.59 8.07 -6.66
C LEU A 55 10.55 7.82 -7.82
N VAL A 56 10.53 8.68 -8.84
CA VAL A 56 11.43 8.54 -10.01
C VAL A 56 12.87 8.84 -9.61
N GLY A 57 13.82 8.10 -10.17
CA GLY A 57 15.24 8.35 -10.06
C GLY A 57 15.68 9.48 -10.98
N ASP A 58 16.86 9.98 -10.72
CA ASP A 58 17.57 10.90 -11.60
C ASP A 58 18.98 10.34 -11.83
N ASP A 59 19.16 9.69 -12.96
CA ASP A 59 20.43 9.05 -13.31
C ASP A 59 21.56 10.09 -13.48
N ALA A 60 21.22 11.29 -13.94
CA ALA A 60 22.18 12.38 -14.11
C ALA A 60 22.67 12.92 -12.76
N ALA A 61 21.80 12.92 -11.74
CA ALA A 61 22.15 13.31 -10.37
C ALA A 61 22.57 12.14 -9.51
N GLY A 62 22.59 10.91 -10.03
CA GLY A 62 22.90 9.68 -9.28
C GLY A 62 21.86 9.38 -8.18
N THR A 63 20.64 9.88 -8.33
CA THR A 63 19.57 9.68 -7.33
C THR A 63 18.79 8.41 -7.64
N PRO A 64 18.88 7.36 -6.81
CA PRO A 64 18.18 6.10 -7.08
C PRO A 64 16.67 6.26 -6.99
N GLY A 65 15.93 5.57 -7.87
CA GLY A 65 14.47 5.64 -7.90
C GLY A 65 13.87 4.67 -8.92
N LEU A 66 12.56 4.78 -9.13
CA LEU A 66 11.89 4.09 -10.20
C LEU A 66 12.34 4.67 -11.55
N PRO A 67 12.38 3.86 -12.61
CA PRO A 67 12.68 4.37 -13.94
C PRO A 67 11.60 5.36 -14.39
N ALA A 68 11.98 6.32 -15.23
CA ALA A 68 11.03 7.13 -15.96
C ALA A 68 10.29 6.27 -16.99
N GLY A 69 9.02 6.57 -17.21
CA GLY A 69 8.15 5.85 -18.13
C GLY A 69 7.07 5.01 -17.45
N PRO A 70 6.13 4.47 -18.22
CA PRO A 70 4.95 3.82 -17.66
C PRO A 70 5.29 2.53 -16.93
N VAL A 71 4.68 2.37 -15.76
CA VAL A 71 4.76 1.18 -14.88
C VAL A 71 3.36 0.68 -14.58
N THR A 72 3.22 -0.60 -14.26
CA THR A 72 1.95 -1.15 -13.79
C THR A 72 1.68 -0.68 -12.36
N ARG A 73 0.56 0.03 -12.17
CA ARG A 73 0.04 0.39 -10.84
C ARG A 73 -1.07 -0.57 -10.45
N ILE A 74 -0.96 -1.13 -9.24
CA ILE A 74 -2.01 -1.89 -8.56
C ILE A 74 -2.52 -1.02 -7.41
N SER A 75 -3.84 -0.72 -7.41
CA SER A 75 -4.50 0.06 -6.36
C SER A 75 -5.34 -0.85 -5.47
N ILE A 76 -5.10 -0.79 -4.16
CA ILE A 76 -5.78 -1.58 -3.13
C ILE A 76 -6.59 -0.61 -2.26
N PHE A 77 -7.91 -0.68 -2.35
CA PHE A 77 -8.83 0.11 -1.53
C PHE A 77 -9.06 -0.58 -0.19
N MET A 78 -8.90 0.15 0.89
CA MET A 78 -9.08 -0.32 2.27
C MET A 78 -10.38 0.26 2.83
N SER A 79 -11.35 -0.60 3.08
CA SER A 79 -12.58 -0.21 3.78
C SER A 79 -12.31 -0.01 5.28
N VAL A 80 -13.22 0.64 6.00
CA VAL A 80 -13.08 0.84 7.46
C VAL A 80 -13.04 -0.47 8.27
N PHE A 81 -13.42 -1.58 7.66
CA PHE A 81 -13.40 -2.90 8.28
C PHE A 81 -12.10 -3.67 8.05
N ASP A 82 -11.25 -3.20 7.13
CA ASP A 82 -9.96 -3.82 6.83
C ASP A 82 -8.91 -3.48 7.89
N VAL A 83 -7.80 -4.21 7.89
CA VAL A 83 -6.64 -3.87 8.73
C VAL A 83 -5.90 -2.70 8.11
N HIS A 84 -5.70 -1.63 8.87
CA HIS A 84 -5.09 -0.39 8.37
C HIS A 84 -3.58 -0.29 8.61
N ILE A 85 -2.96 -1.33 9.16
CA ILE A 85 -1.50 -1.46 9.22
C ILE A 85 -0.98 -1.81 7.84
N ASN A 86 -0.14 -0.95 7.29
CA ASN A 86 0.52 -1.20 6.01
C ASN A 86 1.89 -1.86 6.21
N ARG A 87 2.27 -2.67 5.22
CA ARG A 87 3.49 -3.48 5.24
C ARG A 87 4.33 -3.24 4.01
N THR A 88 5.64 -3.45 4.12
CA THR A 88 6.51 -3.36 2.93
C THR A 88 6.22 -4.51 1.96
N PRO A 89 6.11 -4.21 0.64
CA PRO A 89 5.88 -5.24 -0.37
C PRO A 89 7.09 -6.14 -0.61
N ILE A 90 8.30 -5.70 -0.25
CA ILE A 90 9.55 -6.44 -0.43
C ILE A 90 10.47 -6.25 0.78
N ALA A 91 11.46 -7.12 0.93
CA ALA A 91 12.60 -6.87 1.82
C ALA A 91 13.54 -5.84 1.16
N GLY A 92 14.16 -4.98 1.96
CA GLY A 92 15.10 -4.00 1.44
C GLY A 92 15.33 -2.82 2.36
N THR A 93 16.05 -1.82 1.85
CA THR A 93 16.35 -0.57 2.55
C THR A 93 15.40 0.52 2.11
N VAL A 94 14.83 1.25 3.06
CA VAL A 94 14.02 2.44 2.78
C VAL A 94 14.92 3.53 2.22
N ARG A 95 14.74 3.91 0.96
CA ARG A 95 15.52 4.97 0.31
C ARG A 95 14.87 6.33 0.44
N ARG A 96 13.53 6.37 0.31
CA ARG A 96 12.78 7.62 0.47
C ARG A 96 11.49 7.39 1.22
N VAL A 97 11.11 8.40 2.00
CA VAL A 97 9.78 8.59 2.57
C VAL A 97 9.42 10.05 2.30
N VAL A 98 8.44 10.29 1.43
CA VAL A 98 8.04 11.63 1.00
C VAL A 98 6.56 11.83 1.33
N TYR A 99 6.29 12.70 2.29
CA TYR A 99 4.93 13.09 2.66
C TYR A 99 4.49 14.32 1.87
N ILE A 100 3.29 14.27 1.31
CA ILE A 100 2.68 15.36 0.55
C ILE A 100 1.31 15.65 1.16
N PRO A 101 1.13 16.86 1.74
CA PRO A 101 -0.18 17.29 2.20
C PRO A 101 -1.15 17.44 1.02
N GLY A 102 -2.42 17.17 1.23
CA GLY A 102 -3.42 17.22 0.18
C GLY A 102 -4.85 17.28 0.67
N LYS A 103 -5.79 16.99 -0.22
CA LYS A 103 -7.21 16.91 0.05
C LYS A 103 -7.56 15.55 0.68
N PHE A 104 -8.84 15.39 1.00
CA PHE A 104 -9.41 14.15 1.52
C PHE A 104 -10.64 13.76 0.67
N LEU A 105 -10.39 13.48 -0.61
CA LEU A 105 -11.40 12.95 -1.51
C LEU A 105 -11.63 11.45 -1.24
N ASN A 106 -12.74 10.90 -1.76
CA ASN A 106 -12.92 9.45 -1.71
C ASN A 106 -11.71 8.75 -2.35
N ALA A 107 -11.05 7.88 -1.59
CA ALA A 107 -9.82 7.21 -2.02
C ALA A 107 -10.01 6.25 -3.20
N ASP A 108 -11.24 5.82 -3.47
CA ASP A 108 -11.57 5.00 -4.64
C ASP A 108 -11.46 5.75 -5.97
N LEU A 109 -11.52 7.07 -5.94
CA LEU A 109 -11.36 7.90 -7.13
C LEU A 109 -9.90 7.89 -7.61
N ASP A 110 -9.67 7.74 -8.91
CA ASP A 110 -8.33 7.71 -9.49
C ASP A 110 -7.53 9.00 -9.18
N LYS A 111 -8.18 10.16 -9.28
CA LYS A 111 -7.59 11.46 -8.94
C LYS A 111 -7.15 11.60 -7.46
N ALA A 112 -7.59 10.72 -6.56
CA ALA A 112 -7.12 10.71 -5.18
C ALA A 112 -5.60 10.42 -5.10
N SER A 113 -5.02 9.72 -6.07
CA SER A 113 -3.57 9.51 -6.15
C SER A 113 -2.77 10.81 -6.29
N GLU A 114 -3.38 11.85 -6.83
CA GLU A 114 -2.71 13.12 -7.14
C GLU A 114 -3.12 14.24 -6.19
N GLU A 115 -4.38 14.25 -5.72
CA GLU A 115 -4.92 15.36 -4.95
C GLU A 115 -4.95 15.13 -3.43
N ASN A 116 -5.04 13.86 -2.98
CA ASN A 116 -5.17 13.57 -1.56
C ASN A 116 -3.84 13.65 -0.81
N GLU A 117 -3.94 13.84 0.51
CA GLU A 117 -2.82 13.60 1.44
C GLU A 117 -2.26 12.21 1.18
N ARG A 118 -0.96 12.15 0.93
CA ARG A 118 -0.28 10.91 0.55
C ARG A 118 1.15 10.84 1.06
N GLN A 119 1.64 9.63 1.17
CA GLN A 119 3.02 9.36 1.52
C GLN A 119 3.60 8.32 0.56
N HIS A 120 4.65 8.70 -0.12
CA HIS A 120 5.40 7.83 -1.01
C HIS A 120 6.54 7.15 -0.25
N LEU A 121 6.70 5.85 -0.48
CA LEU A 121 7.81 5.07 0.04
C LEU A 121 8.55 4.40 -1.13
N LEU A 122 9.87 4.48 -1.11
CA LEU A 122 10.75 3.82 -2.06
C LEU A 122 11.64 2.85 -1.30
N ILE A 123 11.57 1.58 -1.66
CA ILE A 123 12.36 0.49 -1.07
C ILE A 123 13.33 -0.05 -2.11
N GLU A 124 14.59 -0.17 -1.73
CA GLU A 124 15.63 -0.81 -2.55
C GLU A 124 15.93 -2.19 -2.02
N GLN A 125 15.72 -3.18 -2.88
CA GLN A 125 16.10 -4.56 -2.64
C GLN A 125 17.59 -4.79 -2.90
N SER A 126 18.16 -5.84 -2.35
CA SER A 126 19.50 -6.33 -2.72
C SER A 126 19.60 -6.46 -4.24
N GLY A 127 20.69 -5.92 -4.83
CA GLY A 127 20.86 -5.87 -6.29
C GLY A 127 20.32 -4.60 -6.96
N GLY A 128 19.90 -3.58 -6.19
CA GLY A 128 19.56 -2.25 -6.71
C GLY A 128 18.13 -2.12 -7.27
N ARG A 129 17.31 -3.18 -7.18
CA ARG A 129 15.92 -3.11 -7.64
C ARG A 129 15.08 -2.22 -6.72
N MET A 130 14.32 -1.30 -7.32
CA MET A 130 13.45 -0.37 -6.61
C MET A 130 11.99 -0.79 -6.71
N ILE A 131 11.26 -0.71 -5.59
CA ILE A 131 9.82 -0.81 -5.53
C ILE A 131 9.27 0.44 -4.84
N GLY A 132 8.34 1.11 -5.52
CA GLY A 132 7.62 2.25 -4.96
C GLY A 132 6.20 1.87 -4.56
N PHE A 133 5.70 2.46 -3.50
CA PHE A 133 4.29 2.41 -3.17
C PHE A 133 3.85 3.69 -2.47
N THR A 134 2.56 3.98 -2.56
CA THR A 134 1.98 5.22 -2.05
C THR A 134 0.82 4.91 -1.11
N GLN A 135 0.91 5.39 0.11
CA GLN A 135 -0.20 5.44 1.05
C GLN A 135 -1.03 6.70 0.76
N ILE A 136 -2.34 6.57 0.61
CA ILE A 136 -3.25 7.65 0.22
C ILE A 136 -4.39 7.71 1.23
N ALA A 137 -4.53 8.86 1.89
CA ALA A 137 -5.62 9.11 2.82
C ALA A 137 -6.94 9.29 2.06
N GLY A 138 -8.03 8.79 2.62
CA GLY A 138 -9.38 8.94 2.07
C GLY A 138 -10.20 10.01 2.79
N LEU A 139 -11.51 10.02 2.50
CA LEU A 139 -12.46 11.05 2.96
C LEU A 139 -12.54 11.18 4.49
N ILE A 140 -12.49 10.06 5.19
CA ILE A 140 -12.61 10.00 6.66
C ILE A 140 -11.22 9.95 7.31
N ALA A 141 -10.25 9.37 6.61
CA ALA A 141 -8.86 9.33 7.01
C ALA A 141 -8.28 10.74 6.98
N ARG A 142 -7.61 11.13 8.04
CA ARG A 142 -6.96 12.44 8.10
C ARG A 142 -5.52 12.36 8.57
N ARG A 143 -4.92 11.16 8.51
CA ARG A 143 -3.51 11.02 8.90
C ARG A 143 -2.89 9.72 8.43
N ILE A 144 -1.75 9.84 7.78
CA ILE A 144 -0.81 8.77 7.51
C ILE A 144 0.26 8.83 8.61
N VAL A 145 0.50 7.70 9.26
CA VAL A 145 1.49 7.60 10.35
C VAL A 145 2.60 6.66 9.89
N PRO A 146 3.79 7.17 9.57
CA PRO A 146 4.94 6.33 9.23
C PRO A 146 5.52 5.66 10.48
N PHE A 147 6.00 4.41 10.31
CA PHE A 147 6.78 3.68 11.31
C PHE A 147 8.24 3.53 10.91
N VAL A 148 8.58 3.99 9.71
CA VAL A 148 9.91 3.83 9.10
C VAL A 148 10.45 5.17 8.60
N LYS A 149 11.75 5.24 8.46
CA LYS A 149 12.49 6.41 7.94
C LYS A 149 13.52 5.95 6.90
N PRO A 150 14.03 6.86 6.08
CA PRO A 150 15.14 6.56 5.18
C PRO A 150 16.34 5.95 5.93
N GLY A 151 16.90 4.88 5.38
CA GLY A 151 18.00 4.10 5.95
C GLY A 151 17.57 2.86 6.74
N ASP A 152 16.30 2.72 7.12
CA ASP A 152 15.83 1.52 7.80
C ASP A 152 15.88 0.29 6.87
N MET A 153 16.34 -0.85 7.39
CA MET A 153 16.30 -2.14 6.72
C MET A 153 15.04 -2.90 7.13
N LEU A 154 14.31 -3.40 6.15
CA LEU A 154 13.03 -4.07 6.33
C LEU A 154 13.05 -5.50 5.82
N ALA A 155 12.47 -6.41 6.56
CA ALA A 155 12.07 -7.73 6.04
C ALA A 155 10.78 -7.59 5.22
N ALA A 156 10.56 -8.45 4.22
CA ALA A 156 9.30 -8.48 3.47
C ALA A 156 8.11 -8.65 4.42
N GLY A 157 7.01 -7.92 4.17
CA GLY A 157 5.83 -7.93 5.02
C GLY A 157 5.98 -7.22 6.37
N GLN A 158 7.12 -6.60 6.66
CA GLN A 158 7.30 -5.80 7.88
C GLN A 158 6.42 -4.56 7.86
N ARG A 159 5.92 -4.13 9.02
CA ARG A 159 5.07 -2.94 9.18
C ARG A 159 5.82 -1.67 8.81
N VAL A 160 5.19 -0.79 8.02
CA VAL A 160 5.79 0.48 7.56
C VAL A 160 5.00 1.70 7.98
N GLY A 161 3.77 1.52 8.42
CA GLY A 161 2.90 2.61 8.83
C GLY A 161 1.45 2.20 8.95
N LEU A 162 0.59 3.16 9.20
CA LEU A 162 -0.85 3.00 9.17
C LEU A 162 -1.53 4.23 8.57
N ILE A 163 -2.73 4.04 8.01
CA ILE A 163 -3.60 5.11 7.53
C ILE A 163 -4.90 5.04 8.34
N ARG A 164 -5.39 6.18 8.86
CA ARG A 164 -6.63 6.17 9.66
C ARG A 164 -7.86 6.34 8.77
N PHE A 165 -8.83 5.42 8.87
CA PHE A 165 -10.21 5.40 8.34
C PHE A 165 -10.38 5.58 6.82
N GLY A 166 -10.48 4.46 6.11
CA GLY A 166 -10.79 4.40 4.67
C GLY A 166 -9.70 5.04 3.81
N SER A 167 -9.01 4.24 3.04
CA SER A 167 -7.76 4.65 2.40
C SER A 167 -7.47 3.80 1.17
N ARG A 168 -6.40 4.13 0.48
CA ARG A 168 -5.89 3.33 -0.64
C ARG A 168 -4.38 3.21 -0.56
N VAL A 169 -3.86 2.09 -1.02
CA VAL A 169 -2.43 1.92 -1.26
C VAL A 169 -2.20 1.58 -2.72
N ASP A 170 -1.36 2.37 -3.39
CA ASP A 170 -0.93 2.14 -4.77
C ASP A 170 0.47 1.52 -4.77
N VAL A 171 0.65 0.42 -5.50
CA VAL A 171 1.96 -0.24 -5.68
C VAL A 171 2.39 -0.09 -7.13
N TYR A 172 3.62 0.32 -7.35
CA TYR A 172 4.21 0.49 -8.68
C TYR A 172 5.17 -0.66 -8.95
N LEU A 173 4.79 -1.54 -9.87
CA LEU A 173 5.59 -2.71 -10.24
C LEU A 173 6.77 -2.29 -11.11
N PRO A 174 7.92 -2.98 -11.02
CA PRO A 174 9.03 -2.79 -11.95
C PRO A 174 8.61 -3.06 -13.40
N ALA A 175 9.26 -2.41 -14.34
CA ALA A 175 9.04 -2.67 -15.76
C ALA A 175 9.19 -4.17 -16.10
N GLY A 176 8.32 -4.68 -16.96
CA GLY A 176 8.32 -6.08 -17.36
C GLY A 176 7.85 -7.07 -16.28
N THR A 177 7.17 -6.57 -15.25
CA THR A 177 6.58 -7.40 -14.20
C THR A 177 5.06 -7.39 -14.34
N GLU A 178 4.47 -8.55 -14.55
CA GLU A 178 3.02 -8.71 -14.67
C GLU A 178 2.36 -8.99 -13.31
N PRO A 179 1.14 -8.44 -13.07
CA PRO A 179 0.40 -8.73 -11.85
C PRO A 179 -0.06 -10.18 -11.79
N LYS A 180 0.04 -10.80 -10.61
CA LYS A 180 -0.52 -12.12 -10.27
C LYS A 180 -1.85 -12.00 -9.52
N VAL A 181 -2.56 -10.92 -9.74
CA VAL A 181 -3.85 -10.61 -9.11
C VAL A 181 -4.75 -9.93 -10.13
N LEU A 182 -6.05 -9.94 -9.84
CA LEU A 182 -7.09 -9.39 -10.71
C LEU A 182 -7.92 -8.34 -9.97
N ILE A 183 -8.51 -7.41 -10.73
CA ILE A 183 -9.48 -6.45 -10.19
C ILE A 183 -10.65 -7.19 -9.56
N GLY A 184 -11.03 -6.80 -8.34
CA GLY A 184 -12.07 -7.43 -7.55
C GLY A 184 -11.59 -8.51 -6.59
N GLN A 185 -10.31 -8.89 -6.60
CA GLN A 185 -9.75 -9.77 -5.59
C GLN A 185 -9.45 -9.03 -4.29
N THR A 186 -9.61 -9.73 -3.16
CA THR A 186 -9.21 -9.23 -1.84
C THR A 186 -7.75 -9.60 -1.57
N THR A 187 -7.00 -8.67 -0.99
CA THR A 187 -5.62 -8.85 -0.57
C THR A 187 -5.50 -8.89 0.94
N ILE A 188 -4.48 -9.60 1.42
CA ILE A 188 -4.04 -9.65 2.80
C ILE A 188 -2.62 -9.10 2.86
N ALA A 189 -2.43 -8.02 3.64
CA ALA A 189 -1.14 -7.34 3.78
C ALA A 189 -0.02 -8.27 4.26
N GLY A 190 1.07 -8.30 3.52
CA GLY A 190 2.22 -9.15 3.81
C GLY A 190 2.06 -10.61 3.41
N GLU A 191 0.89 -11.06 2.90
CA GLU A 191 0.63 -12.47 2.57
C GLU A 191 0.30 -12.67 1.09
N THR A 192 -0.61 -11.85 0.52
CA THR A 192 -1.01 -12.00 -0.89
C THR A 192 0.13 -11.60 -1.82
N VAL A 193 0.55 -12.50 -2.71
CA VAL A 193 1.53 -12.19 -3.75
C VAL A 193 0.87 -11.39 -4.87
N LEU A 194 1.27 -10.14 -5.04
CA LEU A 194 0.78 -9.25 -6.10
C LEU A 194 1.46 -9.51 -7.44
N ALA A 195 2.75 -9.82 -7.40
CA ALA A 195 3.58 -10.04 -8.59
C ALA A 195 4.86 -10.79 -8.24
N GLU A 196 5.53 -11.29 -9.28
CA GLU A 196 6.86 -11.88 -9.18
C GLU A 196 7.71 -11.30 -10.31
N VAL A 197 8.82 -10.70 -9.94
CA VAL A 197 9.70 -10.05 -10.90
C VAL A 197 10.30 -11.05 -11.88
N GLY A 198 10.23 -10.74 -13.17
CA GLY A 198 10.68 -11.63 -14.24
C GLY A 198 9.64 -12.68 -14.65
N SER A 199 8.48 -12.72 -14.01
CA SER A 199 7.35 -13.55 -14.47
C SER A 199 6.45 -12.72 -15.38
N ALA A 200 6.35 -13.12 -16.64
CA ALA A 200 5.46 -12.53 -17.64
C ALA A 200 4.13 -13.31 -17.78
N MET A 201 3.83 -14.18 -16.81
CA MET A 201 2.62 -14.99 -16.87
C MET A 201 1.41 -14.16 -16.41
N LEU A 202 0.53 -13.83 -17.36
CA LEU A 202 -0.80 -13.27 -17.10
C LEU A 202 -1.68 -14.35 -16.46
N ILE A 203 -2.47 -13.96 -15.47
CA ILE A 203 -3.51 -14.82 -14.91
C ILE A 203 -4.88 -14.38 -15.41
N GLU A 204 -5.72 -15.33 -15.73
CA GLU A 204 -7.12 -15.13 -16.07
C GLU A 204 -7.99 -15.58 -14.91
N GLY A 205 -9.12 -14.91 -14.71
CA GLY A 205 -10.08 -15.26 -13.68
C GLY A 205 -11.51 -14.95 -14.12
N ALA A 206 -12.45 -15.71 -13.60
CA ALA A 206 -13.87 -15.48 -13.79
C ALA A 206 -14.53 -15.08 -12.47
N ARG A 207 -15.43 -14.10 -12.52
CA ARG A 207 -16.36 -13.84 -11.41
C ARG A 207 -17.41 -14.94 -11.38
N GLN A 208 -17.60 -15.53 -10.22
CA GLN A 208 -18.66 -16.49 -9.94
C GLN A 208 -19.75 -15.85 -9.08
#